data_747cdfc72b388ebcffbbb7cdd51841ab
#
_entry.id   747cdfc72b388ebcffbbb7cdd51841ab
#
_cell.length_a   1.000
_cell.length_b   1.000
_cell.length_c   1.000
_cell.angle_alpha   90.00
_cell.angle_beta   90.00
_cell.angle_gamma   90.00
#
_symmetry.space_group_name_H-M   'P 1'
#
loop_
_entity.id
_entity.type
_entity.pdbx_description
1 polymer ?
#
loop_
_entity_poly.entity_id
_entity_poly.type
_entity_poly.pdbx_seq_one_letter_code
_entity_poly.pdbx_strand_id
1 'polypeptide(L)'
;SGGGSVPKDNTPKGWVNMINSYQEQALSTRLKIPLIYGIDAVHGHNNVVGATVFPHNIGLGCSNNPDIVYKVNQATAIEVAATGLHWTFSPCITVPKDDRWGRQYEGFSESTEIVTRLTHAAITGYEDALDIFGGKKIAACAKHFIGDGGTTWETGSLQEGMHTYKIDRGDTRLTEDELRRVHLPPYQEAIKAGVKTVMISFNSWNGVKCHGSKFLINDLLKSELNF
;
A
#
# COMPACT_ATOMS: atom_id res chain seq x y z
N SER A 1 -12.19 4.29 -6.93
CA SER A 1 -11.14 3.78 -6.03
C SER A 1 -11.52 4.09 -4.59
N GLY A 2 -11.37 3.07 -3.76
CA GLY A 2 -11.86 3.12 -2.42
C GLY A 2 -11.02 3.98 -1.48
N GLY A 3 -11.60 4.82 -0.76
CA GLY A 3 -11.08 5.74 0.23
C GLY A 3 -11.96 6.97 0.33
N GLY A 4 -12.71 7.31 -0.70
CA GLY A 4 -13.52 8.50 -0.73
C GLY A 4 -15.02 8.30 -0.79
N SER A 5 -15.51 7.15 -1.20
CA SER A 5 -16.94 6.92 -1.39
C SER A 5 -17.33 5.50 -1.03
N VAL A 6 -18.01 5.36 0.06
CA VAL A 6 -18.64 4.10 0.46
C VAL A 6 -20.06 4.02 -0.15
N PRO A 7 -20.60 2.82 -0.40
CA PRO A 7 -22.00 2.70 -0.82
C PRO A 7 -22.93 3.24 0.26
N LYS A 8 -24.13 3.68 -0.15
CA LYS A 8 -25.17 4.15 0.81
C LYS A 8 -25.48 3.10 1.87
N ASP A 9 -25.52 1.84 1.47
CA ASP A 9 -25.56 0.68 2.37
C ASP A 9 -24.14 0.18 2.58
N ASN A 10 -23.45 0.68 3.62
CA ASN A 10 -22.06 0.32 3.92
C ASN A 10 -21.96 -1.04 4.64
N THR A 11 -22.63 -2.05 4.10
CA THR A 11 -22.50 -3.46 4.49
C THR A 11 -21.71 -4.24 3.45
N PRO A 12 -21.18 -5.43 3.74
CA PRO A 12 -20.54 -6.28 2.72
C PRO A 12 -21.42 -6.50 1.48
N LYS A 13 -22.72 -6.68 1.68
CA LYS A 13 -23.68 -6.82 0.56
C LYS A 13 -23.80 -5.53 -0.26
N GLY A 14 -23.86 -4.39 0.39
CA GLY A 14 -23.91 -3.09 -0.29
C GLY A 14 -22.67 -2.85 -1.15
N TRP A 15 -21.48 -3.25 -0.65
CA TRP A 15 -20.24 -3.19 -1.42
C TRP A 15 -20.26 -4.12 -2.64
N VAL A 16 -20.68 -5.38 -2.48
CA VAL A 16 -20.84 -6.31 -3.61
C VAL A 16 -21.78 -5.75 -4.66
N ASN A 17 -22.93 -5.20 -4.26
CA ASN A 17 -23.91 -4.63 -5.19
C ASN A 17 -23.31 -3.45 -5.96
N MET A 18 -22.58 -2.56 -5.29
CA MET A 18 -21.89 -1.42 -5.92
C MET A 18 -20.84 -1.90 -6.93
N ILE A 19 -19.99 -2.83 -6.54
CA ILE A 19 -18.92 -3.35 -7.41
C ILE A 19 -19.53 -4.08 -8.62
N ASN A 20 -20.56 -4.89 -8.42
CA ASN A 20 -21.24 -5.58 -9.52
C ASN A 20 -21.84 -4.57 -10.52
N SER A 21 -22.48 -3.51 -10.03
CA SER A 21 -22.99 -2.44 -10.90
C SER A 21 -21.90 -1.80 -11.76
N TYR A 22 -20.70 -1.55 -11.21
CA TYR A 22 -19.58 -1.03 -11.99
C TYR A 22 -19.05 -2.06 -12.99
N GLN A 23 -18.99 -3.35 -12.62
CA GLN A 23 -18.57 -4.41 -13.52
C GLN A 23 -19.55 -4.59 -14.70
N GLU A 24 -20.85 -4.55 -14.44
CA GLU A 24 -21.89 -4.60 -15.47
C GLU A 24 -21.72 -3.46 -16.48
N GLN A 25 -21.48 -2.24 -16.00
CA GLN A 25 -21.21 -1.10 -16.88
C GLN A 25 -19.94 -1.29 -17.70
N ALA A 26 -18.84 -1.74 -17.07
CA ALA A 26 -17.58 -1.99 -17.76
C ALA A 26 -17.74 -3.06 -18.86
N LEU A 27 -18.44 -4.16 -18.55
CA LEU A 27 -18.68 -5.26 -19.48
C LEU A 27 -19.70 -4.94 -20.56
N SER A 28 -20.55 -3.92 -20.39
CA SER A 28 -21.48 -3.44 -21.41
C SER A 28 -20.79 -2.60 -22.49
N THR A 29 -19.55 -2.15 -22.25
CA THR A 29 -18.79 -1.37 -23.25
C THR A 29 -18.35 -2.23 -24.43
N ARG A 30 -17.98 -1.57 -25.55
CA ARG A 30 -17.52 -2.25 -26.77
C ARG A 30 -16.37 -3.25 -26.50
N LEU A 31 -15.44 -2.91 -25.63
CA LEU A 31 -14.26 -3.73 -25.35
C LEU A 31 -14.50 -4.81 -24.30
N LYS A 32 -15.56 -4.70 -23.51
CA LYS A 32 -15.91 -5.64 -22.43
C LYS A 32 -14.76 -5.96 -21.48
N ILE A 33 -13.91 -4.97 -21.20
CA ILE A 33 -12.78 -5.11 -20.26
C ILE A 33 -13.34 -4.94 -18.85
N PRO A 34 -13.17 -5.94 -17.97
CA PRO A 34 -13.60 -5.82 -16.58
C PRO A 34 -12.80 -4.75 -15.84
N LEU A 35 -13.45 -4.10 -14.89
CA LEU A 35 -12.82 -3.10 -14.04
C LEU A 35 -12.05 -3.80 -12.91
N ILE A 36 -10.82 -3.37 -12.66
CA ILE A 36 -10.12 -3.66 -11.40
C ILE A 36 -10.39 -2.52 -10.41
N TYR A 37 -10.99 -2.85 -9.27
CA TYR A 37 -11.31 -1.87 -8.23
C TYR A 37 -10.38 -2.07 -7.04
N GLY A 38 -9.67 -1.01 -6.65
CA GLY A 38 -8.75 -1.01 -5.51
C GLY A 38 -9.30 -0.25 -4.31
N ILE A 39 -8.85 -0.63 -3.12
CA ILE A 39 -9.26 -0.02 -1.84
C ILE A 39 -8.08 0.10 -0.87
N ASP A 40 -8.13 1.10 0.02
CA ASP A 40 -7.19 1.20 1.15
C ASP A 40 -7.68 0.32 2.31
N ALA A 41 -7.40 -0.98 2.23
CA ALA A 41 -7.60 -1.93 3.33
C ALA A 41 -6.28 -2.09 4.08
N VAL A 42 -5.90 -1.05 4.83
CA VAL A 42 -4.55 -0.90 5.40
C VAL A 42 -4.40 -1.43 6.82
N HIS A 43 -5.51 -1.65 7.54
CA HIS A 43 -5.53 -2.27 8.86
C HIS A 43 -6.84 -3.07 9.07
N GLY A 44 -7.04 -4.08 8.25
CA GLY A 44 -8.29 -4.75 8.02
C GLY A 44 -9.06 -4.11 6.87
N HIS A 45 -10.23 -4.62 6.55
CA HIS A 45 -11.12 -4.03 5.55
C HIS A 45 -11.90 -2.84 6.15
N ASN A 46 -11.15 -1.87 6.65
CA ASN A 46 -11.60 -0.79 7.53
C ASN A 46 -12.66 0.16 6.93
N ASN A 47 -12.96 0.05 5.65
CA ASN A 47 -13.98 0.87 4.99
C ASN A 47 -15.39 0.25 5.05
N VAL A 48 -15.51 -1.01 5.49
CA VAL A 48 -16.77 -1.78 5.49
C VAL A 48 -17.28 -1.97 6.91
N VAL A 49 -18.52 -1.59 7.19
CA VAL A 49 -19.14 -1.82 8.49
C VAL A 49 -19.28 -3.31 8.75
N GLY A 50 -18.79 -3.75 9.91
CA GLY A 50 -18.80 -5.15 10.34
C GLY A 50 -17.57 -5.96 9.93
N ALA A 51 -16.66 -5.40 9.10
CA ALA A 51 -15.36 -6.02 8.86
C ALA A 51 -14.43 -5.86 10.07
N THR A 52 -13.43 -6.74 10.14
CA THR A 52 -12.44 -6.70 11.21
C THR A 52 -11.50 -5.51 11.06
N VAL A 53 -11.32 -4.74 12.12
CA VAL A 53 -10.35 -3.66 12.21
C VAL A 53 -9.18 -4.12 13.07
N PHE A 54 -7.99 -4.13 12.48
CA PHE A 54 -6.74 -4.49 13.14
C PHE A 54 -5.95 -3.24 13.55
N PRO A 55 -4.93 -3.36 14.43
CA PRO A 55 -3.99 -2.28 14.66
C PRO A 55 -3.32 -1.83 13.35
N HIS A 56 -2.98 -0.55 13.25
CA HIS A 56 -2.13 -0.06 12.16
C HIS A 56 -0.74 -0.71 12.18
N ASN A 57 -0.02 -0.62 11.08
CA ASN A 57 1.29 -1.26 10.91
C ASN A 57 2.29 -0.92 12.03
N ILE A 58 2.26 0.28 12.61
CA ILE A 58 3.11 0.61 13.76
C ILE A 58 2.86 -0.34 14.94
N GLY A 59 1.60 -0.70 15.19
CA GLY A 59 1.24 -1.68 16.23
C GLY A 59 1.66 -3.10 15.86
N LEU A 60 1.49 -3.49 14.59
CA LEU A 60 1.94 -4.80 14.10
C LEU A 60 3.47 -4.89 14.11
N GLY A 61 4.17 -3.80 13.79
CA GLY A 61 5.63 -3.71 13.87
C GLY A 61 6.17 -3.92 15.28
N CYS A 62 5.46 -3.41 16.30
CA CYS A 62 5.81 -3.64 17.70
C CYS A 62 5.76 -5.12 18.08
N SER A 63 4.90 -5.93 17.45
CA SER A 63 4.88 -7.38 17.67
C SER A 63 6.15 -8.06 17.15
N ASN A 64 6.78 -7.45 16.13
CA ASN A 64 7.95 -7.97 15.42
C ASN A 64 7.80 -9.44 15.01
N ASN A 65 6.57 -9.87 14.74
CA ASN A 65 6.20 -11.26 14.47
C ASN A 65 5.59 -11.40 13.06
N PRO A 66 6.33 -11.99 12.10
CA PRO A 66 5.84 -12.19 10.73
C PRO A 66 4.56 -13.04 10.66
N ASP A 67 4.39 -14.04 11.53
CA ASP A 67 3.20 -14.90 11.52
C ASP A 67 1.93 -14.13 11.88
N ILE A 68 2.03 -13.15 12.78
CA ILE A 68 0.91 -12.28 13.12
C ILE A 68 0.58 -11.39 11.92
N VAL A 69 1.59 -10.76 11.30
CA VAL A 69 1.41 -9.91 10.13
C VAL A 69 0.77 -10.70 8.97
N TYR A 70 1.26 -11.91 8.70
CA TYR A 70 0.67 -12.80 7.70
C TYR A 70 -0.82 -13.06 7.95
N LYS A 71 -1.18 -13.47 9.17
CA LYS A 71 -2.57 -13.80 9.54
C LYS A 71 -3.50 -12.60 9.47
N VAL A 72 -3.06 -11.43 9.91
CA VAL A 72 -3.83 -10.18 9.83
C VAL A 72 -4.12 -9.83 8.37
N ASN A 73 -3.11 -9.90 7.50
CA ASN A 73 -3.27 -9.57 6.10
C ASN A 73 -4.07 -10.65 5.35
N GLN A 74 -3.96 -11.92 5.74
CA GLN A 74 -4.79 -13.00 5.22
C GLN A 74 -6.27 -12.77 5.56
N ALA A 75 -6.59 -12.45 6.82
CA ALA A 75 -7.96 -12.14 7.22
C ALA A 75 -8.50 -10.92 6.43
N THR A 76 -7.69 -9.87 6.31
CA THR A 76 -8.04 -8.67 5.52
C THR A 76 -8.30 -9.03 4.05
N ALA A 77 -7.46 -9.87 3.44
CA ALA A 77 -7.62 -10.30 2.05
C ALA A 77 -8.92 -11.07 1.82
N ILE A 78 -9.29 -11.95 2.75
CA ILE A 78 -10.54 -12.72 2.70
C ILE A 78 -11.74 -11.76 2.73
N GLU A 79 -11.74 -10.79 3.64
CA GLU A 79 -12.84 -9.82 3.75
C GLU A 79 -12.92 -8.89 2.53
N VAL A 80 -11.77 -8.45 1.99
CA VAL A 80 -11.70 -7.65 0.75
C VAL A 80 -12.28 -8.45 -0.44
N ALA A 81 -11.84 -9.69 -0.62
CA ALA A 81 -12.35 -10.56 -1.69
C ALA A 81 -13.86 -10.82 -1.55
N ALA A 82 -14.35 -11.02 -0.33
CA ALA A 82 -15.77 -11.26 -0.04
C ALA A 82 -16.67 -10.07 -0.43
N THR A 83 -16.13 -8.87 -0.54
CA THR A 83 -16.85 -7.68 -1.01
C THR A 83 -16.71 -7.41 -2.51
N GLY A 84 -16.13 -8.35 -3.27
CA GLY A 84 -15.98 -8.26 -4.71
C GLY A 84 -14.80 -7.42 -5.19
N LEU A 85 -13.92 -7.05 -4.28
CA LEU A 85 -12.72 -6.26 -4.58
C LEU A 85 -11.54 -7.17 -4.92
N HIS A 86 -10.61 -6.68 -5.76
CA HIS A 86 -9.53 -7.50 -6.29
C HIS A 86 -8.13 -6.93 -6.01
N TRP A 87 -8.06 -5.75 -5.42
CA TRP A 87 -6.81 -5.03 -5.23
C TRP A 87 -6.86 -4.20 -3.93
N THR A 88 -5.84 -4.31 -3.11
CA THR A 88 -5.65 -3.41 -1.96
C THR A 88 -4.43 -2.53 -2.15
N PHE A 89 -4.51 -1.27 -1.71
CA PHE A 89 -3.37 -0.34 -1.67
C PHE A 89 -2.54 -0.56 -0.41
N SER A 90 -2.18 -1.82 -0.16
CA SER A 90 -1.43 -2.30 1.02
C SER A 90 -0.48 -3.44 0.63
N PRO A 91 0.61 -3.64 1.37
CA PRO A 91 1.02 -2.96 2.61
C PRO A 91 1.81 -1.67 2.35
N CYS A 92 1.78 -0.75 3.34
CA CYS A 92 2.75 0.32 3.42
C CYS A 92 4.05 -0.25 4.03
N ILE A 93 5.11 -0.32 3.22
CA ILE A 93 6.44 -0.84 3.60
C ILE A 93 7.47 0.29 3.67
N THR A 94 6.99 1.49 3.85
CA THR A 94 7.79 2.68 4.09
C THR A 94 8.60 2.54 5.39
N VAL A 95 9.80 3.12 5.39
CA VAL A 95 10.65 3.25 6.58
C VAL A 95 10.58 4.70 7.06
N PRO A 96 9.68 5.06 8.00
CA PRO A 96 9.57 6.41 8.50
C PRO A 96 10.79 6.80 9.35
N LYS A 97 11.30 8.01 9.16
CA LYS A 97 12.50 8.52 9.81
C LYS A 97 12.26 9.80 10.63
N ASP A 98 11.06 10.32 10.63
CA ASP A 98 10.69 11.53 11.39
C ASP A 98 9.30 11.37 12.01
N ASP A 99 9.22 11.39 13.34
CA ASP A 99 8.00 11.17 14.12
C ASP A 99 6.94 12.27 13.91
N ARG A 100 7.35 13.40 13.33
CA ARG A 100 6.44 14.50 12.97
C ARG A 100 5.66 14.24 11.68
N TRP A 101 6.01 13.18 10.94
CA TRP A 101 5.27 12.81 9.73
C TRP A 101 3.92 12.19 10.09
N GLY A 102 2.81 12.81 9.63
CA GLY A 102 1.46 12.39 9.96
C GLY A 102 1.06 10.98 9.49
N ARG A 103 1.88 10.34 8.62
CA ARG A 103 1.68 8.97 8.12
C ARG A 103 2.66 7.96 8.71
N GLN A 104 3.42 8.34 9.72
CA GLN A 104 4.40 7.46 10.35
C GLN A 104 3.77 6.14 10.81
N TYR A 105 2.54 6.19 11.33
CA TYR A 105 1.79 5.03 11.82
C TYR A 105 1.47 3.98 10.75
N GLU A 106 1.52 4.35 9.46
CA GLU A 106 1.31 3.41 8.37
C GLU A 106 2.51 2.48 8.14
N GLY A 107 3.70 2.85 8.56
CA GLY A 107 4.91 2.01 8.49
C GLY A 107 5.01 1.06 9.68
N PHE A 108 5.69 -0.07 9.49
CA PHE A 108 5.89 -1.05 10.56
C PHE A 108 6.90 -0.58 11.61
N SER A 109 7.95 0.14 11.22
CA SER A 109 9.04 0.58 12.10
C SER A 109 9.92 1.62 11.40
N GLU A 110 10.67 2.39 12.19
CA GLU A 110 11.80 3.21 11.73
C GLU A 110 13.03 2.37 11.34
N SER A 111 13.09 1.11 11.77
CA SER A 111 14.15 0.16 11.43
C SER A 111 13.91 -0.49 10.08
N THR A 112 14.83 -0.27 9.15
CA THR A 112 14.82 -0.92 7.83
C THR A 112 14.78 -2.46 7.95
N GLU A 113 15.52 -3.01 8.92
CA GLU A 113 15.58 -4.46 9.15
C GLU A 113 14.21 -5.02 9.55
N ILE A 114 13.52 -4.38 10.49
CA ILE A 114 12.18 -4.81 10.93
C ILE A 114 11.18 -4.72 9.79
N VAL A 115 11.16 -3.60 9.07
CA VAL A 115 10.26 -3.41 7.91
C VAL A 115 10.51 -4.49 6.86
N THR A 116 11.79 -4.74 6.51
CA THR A 116 12.17 -5.75 5.52
C THR A 116 11.72 -7.15 5.95
N ARG A 117 11.96 -7.52 7.20
CA ARG A 117 11.58 -8.83 7.76
C ARG A 117 10.06 -9.06 7.73
N LEU A 118 9.26 -8.03 8.01
CA LEU A 118 7.82 -8.13 8.03
C LEU A 118 7.18 -8.06 6.64
N THR A 119 7.89 -7.49 5.66
CA THR A 119 7.38 -7.26 4.30
C THR A 119 6.97 -8.55 3.60
N HIS A 120 7.78 -9.60 3.66
CA HIS A 120 7.45 -10.88 3.01
C HIS A 120 6.10 -11.41 3.50
N ALA A 121 5.94 -11.50 4.82
CA ALA A 121 4.71 -11.96 5.45
C ALA A 121 3.51 -11.05 5.12
N ALA A 122 3.75 -9.74 5.02
CA ALA A 122 2.71 -8.78 4.66
C ALA A 122 2.20 -9.01 3.23
N ILE A 123 3.09 -9.20 2.25
CA ILE A 123 2.72 -9.45 0.86
C ILE A 123 2.02 -10.80 0.71
N THR A 124 2.65 -11.88 1.22
CA THR A 124 2.11 -13.23 1.07
C THR A 124 0.79 -13.41 1.84
N GLY A 125 0.61 -12.73 2.98
CA GLY A 125 -0.66 -12.72 3.68
C GLY A 125 -1.82 -12.20 2.82
N TYR A 126 -1.60 -11.17 2.02
CA TYR A 126 -2.62 -10.68 1.07
C TYR A 126 -2.78 -11.59 -0.15
N GLU A 127 -1.69 -12.05 -0.76
CA GLU A 127 -1.73 -12.67 -2.09
C GLU A 127 -1.87 -14.19 -2.06
N ASP A 128 -1.44 -14.86 -0.97
CA ASP A 128 -1.60 -16.29 -0.76
C ASP A 128 -2.87 -16.66 0.02
N ALA A 129 -3.68 -15.66 0.39
CA ALA A 129 -4.93 -15.90 1.10
C ALA A 129 -5.73 -16.99 0.38
N LEU A 130 -5.94 -18.10 1.07
CA LEU A 130 -6.73 -19.21 0.56
C LEU A 130 -8.12 -18.70 0.25
N ASP A 131 -8.51 -18.89 -0.97
CA ASP A 131 -9.84 -18.61 -1.41
C ASP A 131 -10.82 -19.67 -0.88
N ILE A 132 -11.50 -19.31 0.19
CA ILE A 132 -12.61 -20.13 0.71
C ILE A 132 -13.87 -20.03 -0.16
N PHE A 133 -13.86 -19.20 -1.23
CA PHE A 133 -15.02 -18.92 -2.08
C PHE A 133 -14.82 -19.19 -3.57
N GLY A 134 -13.80 -19.95 -3.97
CA GLY A 134 -13.61 -20.36 -5.37
C GLY A 134 -12.47 -19.67 -6.15
N GLY A 135 -11.34 -19.34 -5.53
CA GLY A 135 -10.10 -18.97 -6.22
C GLY A 135 -9.80 -17.48 -6.39
N LYS A 136 -10.55 -16.58 -5.73
CA LYS A 136 -10.34 -15.14 -5.88
C LYS A 136 -9.24 -14.63 -4.96
N LYS A 137 -8.03 -14.53 -5.47
CA LYS A 137 -6.93 -13.81 -4.81
C LYS A 137 -7.07 -12.32 -5.06
N ILE A 138 -6.66 -11.51 -4.10
CA ILE A 138 -6.48 -10.08 -4.28
C ILE A 138 -5.01 -9.76 -4.60
N ALA A 139 -4.78 -8.64 -5.30
CA ALA A 139 -3.43 -8.11 -5.49
C ALA A 139 -3.06 -7.19 -4.32
N ALA A 140 -1.84 -7.36 -3.78
CA ALA A 140 -1.23 -6.40 -2.87
C ALA A 140 -0.58 -5.25 -3.64
N CYS A 141 -0.29 -4.15 -2.93
CA CYS A 141 0.42 -3.00 -3.47
C CYS A 141 1.46 -2.51 -2.47
N ALA A 142 2.72 -2.80 -2.76
CA ALA A 142 3.81 -2.26 -1.95
C ALA A 142 3.91 -0.74 -2.15
N LYS A 143 3.81 0.05 -1.07
CA LYS A 143 3.78 1.51 -1.15
C LYS A 143 4.62 2.16 -0.06
N HIS A 144 5.13 3.38 -0.28
CA HIS A 144 5.16 4.15 -1.52
C HIS A 144 6.60 4.21 -2.03
N PHE A 145 6.83 3.71 -3.22
CA PHE A 145 8.15 3.62 -3.82
C PHE A 145 8.59 5.00 -4.36
N ILE A 146 9.59 5.71 -3.79
CA ILE A 146 10.50 5.29 -2.73
C ILE A 146 10.86 6.49 -1.87
N GLY A 147 11.08 6.25 -0.57
CA GLY A 147 11.67 7.24 0.33
C GLY A 147 10.69 8.25 0.94
N ASP A 148 9.38 8.06 0.83
CA ASP A 148 8.36 8.95 1.41
C ASP A 148 8.47 9.12 2.93
N GLY A 149 8.90 8.09 3.66
CA GLY A 149 9.18 8.17 5.11
C GLY A 149 10.46 8.91 5.48
N GLY A 150 11.29 9.29 4.50
CA GLY A 150 12.56 10.00 4.68
C GLY A 150 12.56 11.44 4.18
N THR A 151 11.38 12.03 3.94
CA THR A 151 11.29 13.41 3.48
C THR A 151 11.78 14.40 4.52
N THR A 152 12.50 15.42 4.07
CA THR A 152 13.11 16.44 4.92
C THR A 152 12.07 17.40 5.45
N TRP A 153 12.20 17.79 6.70
CA TRP A 153 11.35 18.83 7.32
C TRP A 153 11.34 20.13 6.49
N GLU A 154 10.20 20.78 6.43
CA GLU A 154 9.94 22.02 5.65
C GLU A 154 10.00 21.86 4.12
N THR A 155 10.05 20.64 3.60
CA THR A 155 9.94 20.39 2.17
C THR A 155 8.56 19.90 1.75
N GLY A 156 7.63 19.71 2.69
CA GLY A 156 6.27 19.25 2.44
C GLY A 156 5.53 20.11 1.42
N SER A 157 4.79 19.48 0.54
CA SER A 157 4.06 20.14 -0.54
C SER A 157 2.54 20.00 -0.44
N LEU A 158 2.05 19.23 0.52
CA LEU A 158 0.61 19.08 0.73
C LEU A 158 0.08 20.31 1.47
N GLN A 159 -0.95 20.94 0.89
CA GLN A 159 -1.74 21.99 1.51
C GLN A 159 -3.18 21.53 1.66
N GLU A 160 -3.77 21.77 2.82
CA GLU A 160 -5.18 21.54 3.07
C GLU A 160 -5.74 22.76 3.79
N GLY A 161 -6.56 23.55 3.09
CA GLY A 161 -6.99 24.85 3.56
C GLY A 161 -5.80 25.78 3.82
N MET A 162 -5.66 26.26 5.07
CA MET A 162 -4.52 27.10 5.49
C MET A 162 -3.36 26.31 6.09
N HIS A 163 -3.46 24.98 6.16
CA HIS A 163 -2.41 24.13 6.70
C HIS A 163 -1.44 23.68 5.62
N THR A 164 -0.15 23.87 5.87
CA THR A 164 0.92 23.27 5.06
C THR A 164 1.56 22.14 5.87
N TYR A 165 1.46 20.93 5.36
CA TYR A 165 2.12 19.77 5.98
C TYR A 165 3.61 19.83 5.67
N LYS A 166 4.43 19.99 6.71
CA LYS A 166 5.87 20.30 6.60
C LYS A 166 6.73 19.16 6.05
N ILE A 167 6.25 17.93 6.11
CA ILE A 167 6.97 16.72 5.68
C ILE A 167 6.26 16.02 4.53
N ASP A 168 4.93 15.89 4.60
CA ASP A 168 4.19 15.04 3.69
C ASP A 168 4.34 15.47 2.24
N ARG A 169 4.57 14.50 1.34
CA ARG A 169 4.85 14.71 -0.09
C ARG A 169 6.04 15.65 -0.36
N GLY A 170 6.98 15.72 0.59
CA GLY A 170 8.15 16.57 0.54
C GLY A 170 9.27 16.02 -0.34
N ASP A 171 10.48 16.45 -0.03
CA ASP A 171 11.69 16.07 -0.75
C ASP A 171 12.61 15.21 0.13
N THR A 172 12.89 14.01 -0.31
CA THR A 172 13.85 13.09 0.33
C THR A 172 15.25 13.45 -0.14
N ARG A 173 16.04 14.03 0.75
CA ARG A 173 17.39 14.53 0.44
C ARG A 173 18.43 13.54 0.94
N LEU A 174 18.67 12.52 0.15
CA LEU A 174 19.60 11.43 0.44
C LEU A 174 20.49 11.19 -0.78
N THR A 175 21.73 10.74 -0.53
CA THR A 175 22.54 10.13 -1.58
C THR A 175 21.87 8.86 -2.10
N GLU A 176 22.26 8.39 -3.28
CA GLU A 176 21.74 7.13 -3.81
C GLU A 176 22.07 5.95 -2.88
N ASP A 177 23.27 5.91 -2.33
CA ASP A 177 23.68 4.85 -1.39
C ASP A 177 22.83 4.86 -0.12
N GLU A 178 22.48 6.02 0.40
CA GLU A 178 21.59 6.14 1.57
C GLU A 178 20.16 5.71 1.23
N LEU A 179 19.63 6.14 0.09
CA LEU A 179 18.30 5.72 -0.39
C LEU A 179 18.25 4.20 -0.52
N ARG A 180 19.27 3.60 -1.14
CA ARG A 180 19.40 2.16 -1.32
C ARG A 180 19.55 1.41 0.00
N ARG A 181 20.33 1.93 0.91
CA ARG A 181 20.57 1.28 2.21
C ARG A 181 19.35 1.33 3.13
N VAL A 182 18.61 2.43 3.13
CA VAL A 182 17.52 2.66 4.09
C VAL A 182 16.15 2.26 3.52
N HIS A 183 15.84 2.68 2.30
CA HIS A 183 14.48 2.59 1.78
C HIS A 183 14.26 1.49 0.75
N LEU A 184 15.33 0.95 0.14
CA LEU A 184 15.19 -0.07 -0.91
C LEU A 184 14.98 -1.51 -0.40
N PRO A 185 15.56 -1.97 0.73
CA PRO A 185 15.47 -3.36 1.15
C PRO A 185 14.05 -3.91 1.31
N PRO A 186 13.07 -3.16 1.86
CA PRO A 186 11.69 -3.64 1.91
C PRO A 186 11.11 -3.94 0.51
N TYR A 187 11.44 -3.13 -0.50
CA TYR A 187 10.96 -3.37 -1.88
C TYR A 187 11.62 -4.55 -2.55
N GLN A 188 12.91 -4.77 -2.30
CA GLN A 188 13.60 -5.98 -2.73
C GLN A 188 12.91 -7.23 -2.17
N GLU A 189 12.55 -7.18 -0.90
CA GLU A 189 11.84 -8.28 -0.25
C GLU A 189 10.40 -8.44 -0.76
N ALA A 190 9.69 -7.34 -1.02
CA ALA A 190 8.35 -7.38 -1.61
C ALA A 190 8.36 -8.02 -3.01
N ILE A 191 9.37 -7.71 -3.84
CA ILE A 191 9.53 -8.31 -5.17
C ILE A 191 9.85 -9.80 -5.07
N LYS A 192 10.74 -10.21 -4.16
CA LYS A 192 11.01 -11.63 -3.87
C LYS A 192 9.75 -12.39 -3.42
N ALA A 193 8.88 -11.73 -2.65
CA ALA A 193 7.59 -12.27 -2.24
C ALA A 193 6.58 -12.34 -3.39
N GLY A 194 6.89 -11.78 -4.55
CA GLY A 194 6.06 -11.83 -5.76
C GLY A 194 4.94 -10.81 -5.81
N VAL A 195 5.09 -9.66 -5.13
CA VAL A 195 4.09 -8.59 -5.12
C VAL A 195 3.60 -8.22 -6.52
N LYS A 196 2.29 -8.07 -6.69
CA LYS A 196 1.68 -7.84 -8.00
C LYS A 196 1.72 -6.39 -8.43
N THR A 197 1.71 -5.45 -7.48
CA THR A 197 1.71 -4.02 -7.81
C THR A 197 2.60 -3.23 -6.86
N VAL A 198 3.17 -2.13 -7.37
CA VAL A 198 3.95 -1.16 -6.59
C VAL A 198 3.38 0.23 -6.85
N MET A 199 3.09 0.96 -5.79
CA MET A 199 2.66 2.35 -5.89
C MET A 199 3.87 3.27 -5.79
N ILE A 200 4.13 4.01 -6.86
CA ILE A 200 5.19 5.01 -6.87
C ILE A 200 4.81 6.18 -5.97
N SER A 201 5.76 6.67 -5.21
CA SER A 201 5.51 7.73 -4.24
C SER A 201 5.30 9.09 -4.86
N PHE A 202 4.55 9.93 -4.15
CA PHE A 202 4.27 11.31 -4.55
C PHE A 202 5.33 12.31 -4.07
N ASN A 203 6.25 11.91 -3.18
CA ASN A 203 7.39 12.73 -2.78
C ASN A 203 8.38 12.95 -3.93
N SER A 204 9.34 13.84 -3.69
CA SER A 204 10.51 13.98 -4.55
C SER A 204 11.73 13.29 -3.92
N TRP A 205 12.69 12.93 -4.74
CA TRP A 205 14.05 12.58 -4.33
C TRP A 205 15.02 13.57 -4.99
N ASN A 206 15.72 14.36 -4.15
CA ASN A 206 16.65 15.41 -4.58
C ASN A 206 16.00 16.34 -5.63
N GLY A 207 14.78 16.79 -5.36
CA GLY A 207 14.03 17.73 -6.20
C GLY A 207 13.28 17.11 -7.37
N VAL A 208 13.48 15.82 -7.69
CA VAL A 208 12.79 15.13 -8.79
C VAL A 208 11.64 14.29 -8.25
N LYS A 209 10.41 14.50 -8.72
CA LYS A 209 9.25 13.69 -8.32
C LYS A 209 9.48 12.20 -8.65
N CYS A 210 9.27 11.32 -7.65
CA CYS A 210 9.52 9.88 -7.83
C CYS A 210 8.72 9.30 -9.00
N HIS A 211 7.46 9.69 -9.16
CA HIS A 211 6.60 9.23 -10.26
C HIS A 211 6.97 9.82 -11.64
N GLY A 212 7.86 10.82 -11.70
CA GLY A 212 8.44 11.37 -12.93
C GLY A 212 9.87 10.94 -13.18
N SER A 213 10.48 10.16 -12.28
CA SER A 213 11.89 9.76 -12.38
C SER A 213 12.05 8.49 -13.22
N LYS A 214 12.67 8.65 -14.40
CA LYS A 214 13.07 7.50 -15.24
C LYS A 214 14.00 6.55 -14.47
N PHE A 215 14.98 7.12 -13.74
CA PHE A 215 15.92 6.32 -12.97
C PHE A 215 15.21 5.41 -11.95
N LEU A 216 14.34 5.98 -11.12
CA LEU A 216 13.65 5.20 -10.09
C LEU A 216 12.71 4.14 -10.67
N ILE A 217 11.98 4.48 -11.74
CA ILE A 217 10.96 3.58 -12.31
C ILE A 217 11.58 2.58 -13.28
N ASN A 218 12.31 3.05 -14.27
CA ASN A 218 12.78 2.18 -15.34
C ASN A 218 14.10 1.50 -14.97
N ASP A 219 15.07 2.28 -14.49
CA ASP A 219 16.41 1.74 -14.30
C ASP A 219 16.46 0.94 -12.99
N LEU A 220 15.99 1.49 -11.87
CA LEU A 220 16.02 0.81 -10.58
C LEU A 220 14.90 -0.24 -10.44
N LEU A 221 13.61 0.16 -10.51
CA LEU A 221 12.50 -0.76 -10.22
C LEU A 221 12.34 -1.83 -11.32
N LYS A 222 12.30 -1.43 -12.60
CA LYS A 222 12.07 -2.38 -13.70
C LYS A 222 13.31 -3.17 -14.08
N SER A 223 14.44 -2.49 -14.34
CA SER A 223 15.61 -3.18 -14.86
C SER A 223 16.45 -3.85 -13.78
N GLU A 224 16.77 -3.16 -12.70
CA GLU A 224 17.66 -3.70 -11.68
C GLU A 224 16.92 -4.68 -10.74
N LEU A 225 15.73 -4.30 -10.23
CA LEU A 225 14.95 -5.16 -9.33
C LEU A 225 14.09 -6.19 -10.07
N ASN A 226 13.99 -6.09 -11.40
CA ASN A 226 13.22 -6.99 -12.25
C ASN A 226 11.72 -7.10 -11.89
N PHE A 227 11.11 -5.95 -11.58
CA PHE A 227 9.67 -5.86 -11.28
C PHE A 227 8.82 -5.73 -12.54
#